data_620004873b2452f8022bd47a24ff4f59
#
_entry.id   620004873b2452f8022bd47a24ff4f59
#
_cell.length_a   1.000
_cell.length_b   1.000
_cell.length_c   1.000
_cell.angle_alpha   90.00
_cell.angle_beta   90.00
_cell.angle_gamma   90.00
#
_symmetry.space_group_name_H-M   'P 1'
#
loop_
_entity.id
_entity.type
_entity.pdbx_description
1 polymer ?
#
loop_
_entity_poly.entity_id
_entity_poly.type
_entity_poly.pdbx_seq_one_letter_code
_entity_poly.pdbx_strand_id
1 'polypeptide(L)'
;MKQLYHVLPIVLTVGLFGCGNSTPQENSSTTTAPTTTENKDSFTSKLPDSAPIVKVATTGTMPPFSFQDDYGNMQGIDVDSIRAIGEEQGFKVEFYKETWQNMFDTVESGGRDLAISGISYKDDRNTRYGLSQPYFFNPSAMMYAEGKLNAKSLQDLKNSRIGAMEGAKPVDQLNELGGYEDNLTTNTTAYLLYEDLVQDRVDVILHDMPILQYTAKNYPEYKVTIVPYEGEDNPSAQQVILMAKENTQLIDTVNEGINKLKAKGTFKEIEEKWLGSTEPATDSEPVSTQAN
;
A
#
# COMPACT_ATOMS: atom_id res chain seq x y z
N MET A 1 -2.81 -56.00 24.25
CA MET A 1 -1.69 -55.79 25.21
C MET A 1 -1.93 -54.43 25.85
N LYS A 2 -2.16 -54.45 27.19
CA LYS A 2 -2.47 -53.27 28.03
C LYS A 2 -1.15 -52.63 28.43
N GLN A 3 -0.99 -51.30 28.26
CA GLN A 3 0.08 -50.57 28.93
C GLN A 3 -0.48 -49.53 29.88
N LEU A 4 0.04 -49.61 31.09
CA LEU A 4 -0.33 -48.91 32.29
C LEU A 4 0.13 -47.43 32.26
N TYR A 5 -0.75 -46.57 32.75
CA TYR A 5 -0.42 -45.16 33.10
C TYR A 5 0.12 -45.14 34.54
N HIS A 6 1.32 -44.57 34.75
CA HIS A 6 1.87 -44.26 36.08
C HIS A 6 1.51 -42.82 36.42
N VAL A 7 0.73 -42.65 37.48
CA VAL A 7 0.39 -41.37 38.10
C VAL A 7 1.38 -41.17 39.28
N LEU A 8 2.08 -40.05 39.27
CA LEU A 8 2.97 -39.62 40.35
C LEU A 8 2.26 -38.54 41.19
N PRO A 9 2.17 -38.70 42.55
CA PRO A 9 1.53 -37.68 43.39
C PRO A 9 2.53 -36.61 43.80
N ILE A 10 2.13 -35.33 43.63
CA ILE A 10 2.84 -34.16 44.16
C ILE A 10 2.41 -33.93 45.60
N VAL A 11 3.37 -33.95 46.51
CA VAL A 11 3.21 -33.66 47.95
C VAL A 11 3.24 -32.16 48.15
N LEU A 12 2.17 -31.61 48.75
CA LEU A 12 2.03 -30.22 49.13
C LEU A 12 2.54 -30.05 50.58
N THR A 13 3.64 -29.33 50.77
CA THR A 13 4.13 -28.92 52.12
C THR A 13 3.66 -27.49 52.40
N VAL A 14 2.78 -27.39 53.41
CA VAL A 14 2.35 -26.13 54.03
C VAL A 14 3.35 -25.74 55.11
N GLY A 15 4.00 -24.61 54.97
CA GLY A 15 4.83 -23.99 56.01
C GLY A 15 4.16 -22.73 56.56
N LEU A 16 3.66 -22.82 57.79
CA LEU A 16 3.22 -21.68 58.61
C LEU A 16 4.40 -21.21 59.48
N PHE A 17 4.71 -19.91 59.46
CA PHE A 17 5.37 -19.09 60.52
C PHE A 17 5.40 -17.65 59.91
N GLY A 18 5.10 -16.56 60.58
CA GLY A 18 4.93 -16.18 61.95
C GLY A 18 4.71 -14.65 61.94
N CYS A 19 3.89 -14.15 62.87
CA CYS A 19 3.55 -12.76 63.04
C CYS A 19 4.77 -11.87 63.35
N GLY A 20 4.94 -10.75 62.64
CA GLY A 20 5.81 -9.65 62.99
C GLY A 20 5.09 -8.33 62.72
N ASN A 21 4.71 -7.62 63.81
CA ASN A 21 4.03 -6.34 63.81
C ASN A 21 5.02 -5.24 63.48
N SER A 22 4.86 -4.51 62.39
CA SER A 22 5.60 -3.29 62.11
C SER A 22 4.68 -2.30 61.37
N THR A 23 4.57 -1.12 61.92
CA THR A 23 3.83 0.04 61.49
C THR A 23 4.01 0.39 60.00
N PRO A 24 2.94 0.86 59.30
CA PRO A 24 3.07 1.28 57.92
C PRO A 24 3.76 2.63 57.83
N GLN A 25 4.93 2.65 57.21
CA GLN A 25 5.54 3.86 56.70
C GLN A 25 4.95 4.11 55.31
N GLU A 26 4.21 5.21 55.15
CA GLU A 26 3.73 5.68 53.86
C GLU A 26 4.91 6.00 52.93
N ASN A 27 5.19 5.07 52.04
CA ASN A 27 6.07 5.33 50.93
C ASN A 27 5.21 5.76 49.73
N SER A 28 5.09 7.06 49.51
CA SER A 28 4.50 7.64 48.29
C SER A 28 5.32 7.20 47.10
N SER A 29 5.02 6.03 46.57
CA SER A 29 5.46 5.63 45.25
C SER A 29 4.67 6.43 44.22
N THR A 30 5.25 7.52 43.76
CA THR A 30 4.81 8.21 42.55
C THR A 30 4.90 7.23 41.40
N THR A 31 3.77 6.58 41.11
CA THR A 31 3.62 5.79 39.86
C THR A 31 3.64 6.81 38.74
N THR A 32 4.79 6.99 38.14
CA THR A 32 4.91 7.70 36.86
C THR A 32 4.12 6.85 35.86
N ALA A 33 2.94 7.31 35.49
CA ALA A 33 2.20 6.76 34.37
C ALA A 33 3.15 6.75 33.16
N PRO A 34 3.12 5.70 32.32
CA PRO A 34 3.89 5.72 31.08
C PRO A 34 3.43 6.94 30.31
N THR A 35 4.36 7.83 30.03
CA THR A 35 4.17 8.93 29.09
C THR A 35 3.81 8.27 27.77
N THR A 36 2.51 8.30 27.44
CA THR A 36 2.04 7.96 26.10
C THR A 36 2.74 8.96 25.20
N THR A 37 3.78 8.51 24.50
CA THR A 37 4.35 9.27 23.40
C THR A 37 3.20 9.43 22.42
N GLU A 38 2.61 10.63 22.39
CA GLU A 38 1.62 10.98 21.37
C GLU A 38 2.30 10.77 20.02
N ASN A 39 1.92 9.70 19.37
CA ASN A 39 2.35 9.37 18.03
C ASN A 39 1.65 10.36 17.09
N LYS A 40 2.27 11.51 16.93
CA LYS A 40 1.71 12.61 16.15
C LYS A 40 1.83 12.21 14.68
N ASP A 41 0.69 11.86 14.06
CA ASP A 41 0.60 11.79 12.60
C ASP A 41 1.34 13.03 12.05
N SER A 42 2.29 12.83 11.16
CA SER A 42 3.06 13.92 10.55
C SER A 42 2.17 14.87 9.72
N PHE A 43 0.93 14.43 9.41
CA PHE A 43 -0.06 15.24 8.71
C PHE A 43 -0.92 16.01 9.72
N THR A 44 -0.96 17.32 9.56
CA THR A 44 -1.88 18.20 10.30
C THR A 44 -2.82 18.87 9.30
N SER A 45 -4.11 18.58 9.40
CA SER A 45 -5.14 19.23 8.58
C SER A 45 -5.19 20.73 8.87
N LYS A 46 -5.39 21.53 7.84
CA LYS A 46 -5.58 22.98 7.92
C LYS A 46 -7.05 23.35 8.21
N LEU A 47 -7.94 22.37 8.16
CA LEU A 47 -9.37 22.57 8.39
C LEU A 47 -9.70 22.78 9.87
N PRO A 48 -10.77 23.52 10.19
CA PRO A 48 -11.21 23.71 11.58
C PRO A 48 -11.61 22.38 12.23
N ASP A 49 -11.61 22.33 13.56
CA ASP A 49 -11.98 21.12 14.30
C ASP A 49 -13.42 20.67 14.04
N SER A 50 -14.28 21.60 13.71
CA SER A 50 -15.68 21.35 13.33
C SER A 50 -15.90 20.81 11.93
N ALA A 51 -14.85 20.66 11.11
CA ALA A 51 -14.98 20.09 9.77
C ALA A 51 -15.50 18.63 9.85
N PRO A 52 -16.40 18.22 8.93
CA PRO A 52 -16.91 16.86 8.92
C PRO A 52 -15.77 15.85 8.73
N ILE A 53 -15.93 14.67 9.32
CA ILE A 53 -14.98 13.57 9.22
C ILE A 53 -15.53 12.51 8.26
N VAL A 54 -14.74 12.13 7.26
CA VAL A 54 -14.99 11.03 6.33
C VAL A 54 -14.21 9.82 6.80
N LYS A 55 -14.88 8.68 7.01
CA LYS A 55 -14.29 7.42 7.44
C LYS A 55 -13.77 6.64 6.24
N VAL A 56 -12.48 6.44 6.18
CA VAL A 56 -11.76 5.87 5.05
C VAL A 56 -11.27 4.46 5.35
N ALA A 57 -11.79 3.45 4.66
CA ALA A 57 -11.25 2.09 4.69
C ALA A 57 -10.00 1.98 3.80
N THR A 58 -8.96 1.33 4.31
CA THR A 58 -7.73 1.06 3.56
C THR A 58 -7.01 -0.17 4.11
N THR A 59 -6.16 -0.83 3.32
CA THR A 59 -5.42 -2.02 3.82
C THR A 59 -4.31 -1.65 4.78
N GLY A 60 -3.65 -0.52 4.58
CA GLY A 60 -2.52 -0.09 5.40
C GLY A 60 -1.29 -1.00 5.35
N THR A 61 -1.17 -1.83 4.30
CA THR A 61 -0.08 -2.82 4.12
C THR A 61 0.43 -2.90 2.69
N MET A 62 0.11 -1.92 1.84
CA MET A 62 0.38 -1.93 0.41
C MET A 62 1.20 -0.69 -0.02
N PRO A 63 2.52 -0.65 0.25
CA PRO A 63 3.36 0.41 -0.28
C PRO A 63 3.47 0.30 -1.82
N PRO A 64 3.50 1.42 -2.55
CA PRO A 64 3.50 2.82 -2.08
C PRO A 64 2.09 3.42 -1.91
N PHE A 65 1.01 2.67 -2.05
CA PHE A 65 -0.37 3.19 -2.06
C PHE A 65 -0.87 3.56 -0.67
N SER A 66 -1.01 2.57 0.23
CA SER A 66 -1.40 2.79 1.61
C SER A 66 -0.65 1.85 2.55
N PHE A 67 0.12 2.38 3.48
CA PHE A 67 0.88 1.59 4.44
C PHE A 67 1.14 2.40 5.70
N GLN A 68 1.60 1.73 6.75
CA GLN A 68 1.96 2.38 8.00
C GLN A 68 3.48 2.55 8.09
N ASP A 69 3.89 3.68 8.66
CA ASP A 69 5.28 3.87 9.10
C ASP A 69 5.57 3.05 10.38
N ASP A 70 6.80 3.14 10.88
CA ASP A 70 7.24 2.45 12.10
C ASP A 70 6.48 2.92 13.36
N TYR A 71 5.79 4.04 13.29
CA TYR A 71 4.98 4.61 14.36
C TYR A 71 3.49 4.31 14.22
N GLY A 72 3.08 3.63 13.14
CA GLY A 72 1.68 3.30 12.85
C GLY A 72 0.91 4.40 12.11
N ASN A 73 1.56 5.47 11.67
CA ASN A 73 0.90 6.52 10.90
C ASN A 73 0.64 6.05 9.47
N MET A 74 -0.56 6.33 8.98
CA MET A 74 -0.93 6.03 7.61
C MET A 74 -0.22 6.97 6.62
N GLN A 75 0.38 6.39 5.57
CA GLN A 75 1.08 7.11 4.52
C GLN A 75 0.98 6.39 3.17
N GLY A 76 1.33 7.09 2.09
CA GLY A 76 1.33 6.55 0.73
C GLY A 76 0.56 7.44 -0.25
N ILE A 77 0.58 7.06 -1.52
CA ILE A 77 -0.06 7.79 -2.63
C ILE A 77 -1.55 8.00 -2.35
N ASP A 78 -2.25 6.95 -1.95
CA ASP A 78 -3.68 6.98 -1.69
C ASP A 78 -4.03 7.82 -0.46
N VAL A 79 -3.21 7.68 0.59
CA VAL A 79 -3.37 8.43 1.84
C VAL A 79 -3.20 9.93 1.59
N ASP A 80 -2.14 10.30 0.87
CA ASP A 80 -1.90 11.70 0.52
C ASP A 80 -2.98 12.23 -0.43
N SER A 81 -3.45 11.40 -1.38
CA SER A 81 -4.51 11.78 -2.32
C SER A 81 -5.83 12.08 -1.64
N ILE A 82 -6.30 11.19 -0.75
CA ILE A 82 -7.58 11.41 -0.07
C ILE A 82 -7.51 12.55 0.96
N ARG A 83 -6.36 12.75 1.62
CA ARG A 83 -6.11 13.92 2.47
C ARG A 83 -6.16 15.22 1.66
N ALA A 84 -5.52 15.26 0.49
CA ALA A 84 -5.57 16.42 -0.39
C ALA A 84 -6.99 16.73 -0.88
N ILE A 85 -7.76 15.68 -1.25
CA ILE A 85 -9.17 15.83 -1.64
C ILE A 85 -9.97 16.39 -0.45
N GLY A 86 -9.76 15.89 0.76
CA GLY A 86 -10.42 16.37 1.97
C GLY A 86 -10.12 17.83 2.26
N GLU A 87 -8.86 18.25 2.22
CA GLU A 87 -8.45 19.65 2.39
C GLU A 87 -9.09 20.56 1.34
N GLU A 88 -9.18 20.12 0.09
CA GLU A 88 -9.78 20.89 -1.02
C GLU A 88 -11.31 21.02 -0.88
N GLN A 89 -11.98 20.00 -0.33
CA GLN A 89 -13.43 19.89 -0.26
C GLN A 89 -14.00 20.18 1.14
N GLY A 90 -13.15 20.44 2.14
CA GLY A 90 -13.55 20.86 3.47
C GLY A 90 -13.95 19.72 4.42
N PHE A 91 -13.43 18.50 4.22
CA PHE A 91 -13.61 17.39 5.15
C PHE A 91 -12.26 16.81 5.62
N LYS A 92 -12.23 16.34 6.88
CA LYS A 92 -11.11 15.59 7.44
C LYS A 92 -11.29 14.10 7.15
N VAL A 93 -10.18 13.35 7.16
CA VAL A 93 -10.20 11.90 6.97
C VAL A 93 -9.78 11.18 8.24
N GLU A 94 -10.47 10.08 8.54
CA GLU A 94 -10.11 9.13 9.58
C GLU A 94 -9.93 7.75 8.96
N PHE A 95 -8.70 7.18 9.07
CA PHE A 95 -8.35 5.92 8.44
C PHE A 95 -8.69 4.73 9.32
N TYR A 96 -9.26 3.70 8.69
CA TYR A 96 -9.55 2.40 9.29
C TYR A 96 -8.84 1.32 8.49
N LYS A 97 -7.92 0.61 9.16
CA LYS A 97 -7.19 -0.49 8.56
C LYS A 97 -8.08 -1.74 8.51
N GLU A 98 -8.27 -2.27 7.32
CA GLU A 98 -9.14 -3.41 7.07
C GLU A 98 -8.50 -4.42 6.09
N THR A 99 -9.00 -5.65 6.06
CA THR A 99 -8.63 -6.58 4.99
C THR A 99 -9.20 -6.11 3.65
N TRP A 100 -8.62 -6.59 2.55
CA TRP A 100 -9.10 -6.25 1.21
C TRP A 100 -10.62 -6.46 1.07
N GLN A 101 -11.14 -7.61 1.48
CA GLN A 101 -12.57 -7.90 1.38
C GLN A 101 -13.41 -7.02 2.29
N ASN A 102 -12.98 -6.83 3.55
CA ASN A 102 -13.74 -6.01 4.50
C ASN A 102 -13.89 -4.55 4.07
N MET A 103 -12.93 -3.98 3.32
CA MET A 103 -13.08 -2.60 2.81
C MET A 103 -14.35 -2.46 1.96
N PHE A 104 -14.62 -3.43 1.10
CA PHE A 104 -15.80 -3.42 0.24
C PHE A 104 -17.07 -3.62 1.05
N ASP A 105 -17.08 -4.60 1.96
CA ASP A 105 -18.24 -4.95 2.77
C ASP A 105 -18.62 -3.82 3.74
N THR A 106 -17.64 -3.13 4.32
CA THR A 106 -17.89 -2.03 5.26
C THR A 106 -18.37 -0.75 4.56
N VAL A 107 -17.95 -0.49 3.32
CA VAL A 107 -18.49 0.61 2.52
C VAL A 107 -19.93 0.29 2.10
N GLU A 108 -20.20 -0.92 1.64
CA GLU A 108 -21.55 -1.34 1.24
C GLU A 108 -22.55 -1.29 2.40
N SER A 109 -22.12 -1.68 3.60
CA SER A 109 -22.97 -1.64 4.80
C SER A 109 -23.08 -0.25 5.45
N GLY A 110 -22.36 0.76 4.93
CA GLY A 110 -22.34 2.12 5.51
C GLY A 110 -21.48 2.24 6.78
N GLY A 111 -20.67 1.24 7.11
CA GLY A 111 -19.70 1.28 8.22
C GLY A 111 -18.52 2.20 7.93
N ARG A 112 -18.20 2.41 6.66
CA ARG A 112 -17.23 3.37 6.16
C ARG A 112 -17.84 4.19 5.04
N ASP A 113 -17.36 5.42 4.89
CA ASP A 113 -17.89 6.34 3.88
C ASP A 113 -17.28 6.04 2.49
N LEU A 114 -16.00 5.67 2.46
CA LEU A 114 -15.29 5.30 1.24
C LEU A 114 -14.13 4.32 1.51
N ALA A 115 -13.62 3.71 0.43
CA ALA A 115 -12.40 2.90 0.44
C ALA A 115 -11.42 3.38 -0.62
N ILE A 116 -10.13 3.41 -0.25
CA ILE A 116 -8.99 3.74 -1.10
C ILE A 116 -7.79 2.87 -0.72
N SER A 117 -7.28 2.05 -1.62
CA SER A 117 -6.12 1.17 -1.41
C SER A 117 -5.69 0.52 -2.73
N GLY A 118 -5.23 1.32 -3.69
CA GLY A 118 -4.86 0.79 -5.00
C GLY A 118 -6.02 0.14 -5.76
N ILE A 119 -7.24 0.62 -5.56
CA ILE A 119 -8.44 0.01 -6.16
C ILE A 119 -8.53 0.36 -7.64
N SER A 120 -8.31 -0.62 -8.52
CA SER A 120 -8.47 -0.46 -9.96
C SER A 120 -9.95 -0.42 -10.37
N TYR A 121 -10.25 0.33 -11.43
CA TYR A 121 -11.56 0.28 -12.07
C TYR A 121 -11.86 -1.12 -12.59
N LYS A 122 -13.08 -1.60 -12.36
CA LYS A 122 -13.66 -2.80 -12.96
C LYS A 122 -15.16 -2.59 -13.17
N ASP A 123 -15.72 -3.15 -14.25
CA ASP A 123 -17.13 -3.00 -14.58
C ASP A 123 -18.06 -3.59 -13.51
N ASP A 124 -17.68 -4.74 -12.93
CA ASP A 124 -18.44 -5.38 -11.85
C ASP A 124 -18.47 -4.49 -10.59
N ARG A 125 -17.35 -3.83 -10.26
CA ARG A 125 -17.32 -2.84 -9.16
C ARG A 125 -18.22 -1.65 -9.45
N ASN A 126 -18.17 -1.11 -10.66
CA ASN A 126 -19.01 0.02 -11.07
C ASN A 126 -20.52 -0.32 -11.07
N THR A 127 -20.85 -1.58 -11.24
CA THR A 127 -22.24 -2.04 -11.13
C THR A 127 -22.72 -2.02 -9.68
N ARG A 128 -21.88 -2.40 -8.72
CA ARG A 128 -22.23 -2.57 -7.30
C ARG A 128 -22.01 -1.32 -6.46
N TYR A 129 -20.96 -0.56 -6.74
CA TYR A 129 -20.51 0.59 -5.96
C TYR A 129 -20.55 1.88 -6.76
N GLY A 130 -20.49 3.01 -6.07
CA GLY A 130 -20.12 4.30 -6.65
C GLY A 130 -18.62 4.40 -6.77
N LEU A 131 -18.11 4.56 -7.99
CA LEU A 131 -16.70 4.75 -8.26
C LEU A 131 -16.44 6.22 -8.60
N SER A 132 -15.35 6.77 -8.08
CA SER A 132 -14.90 8.10 -8.48
C SER A 132 -14.39 8.11 -9.92
N GLN A 133 -14.12 9.30 -10.44
CA GLN A 133 -13.22 9.46 -11.58
C GLN A 133 -11.84 8.91 -11.22
N PRO A 134 -11.05 8.43 -12.21
CA PRO A 134 -9.68 8.02 -11.97
C PRO A 134 -8.83 9.15 -11.37
N TYR A 135 -8.06 8.85 -10.33
CA TYR A 135 -7.14 9.81 -9.72
C TYR A 135 -5.67 9.47 -9.96
N PHE A 136 -5.36 8.20 -10.29
CA PHE A 136 -4.01 7.72 -10.48
C PHE A 136 -3.95 6.67 -11.60
N PHE A 137 -2.86 6.70 -12.42
CA PHE A 137 -2.60 5.71 -13.46
C PHE A 137 -1.70 4.61 -12.91
N ASN A 138 -2.21 3.37 -12.89
CA ASN A 138 -1.55 2.20 -12.31
C ASN A 138 -1.50 1.05 -13.34
N PRO A 139 -0.66 1.14 -14.38
CA PRO A 139 -0.50 0.06 -15.34
C PRO A 139 0.25 -1.11 -14.74
N SER A 140 0.00 -2.32 -15.26
CA SER A 140 0.90 -3.43 -15.08
C SER A 140 2.19 -3.19 -15.85
N ALA A 141 3.31 -3.60 -15.25
CA ALA A 141 4.63 -3.44 -15.85
C ALA A 141 5.48 -4.69 -15.61
N MET A 142 6.54 -4.78 -16.38
CA MET A 142 7.62 -5.76 -16.21
C MET A 142 8.86 -5.05 -15.69
N MET A 143 9.60 -5.73 -14.77
CA MET A 143 10.90 -5.30 -14.29
C MET A 143 11.92 -6.41 -14.53
N TYR A 144 13.04 -6.07 -15.10
CA TYR A 144 14.16 -6.99 -15.34
C TYR A 144 15.51 -6.27 -15.18
N ALA A 145 16.58 -7.02 -14.98
CA ALA A 145 17.93 -6.44 -14.86
C ALA A 145 18.31 -5.66 -16.12
N GLU A 146 18.90 -4.49 -15.94
CA GLU A 146 19.30 -3.61 -17.05
C GLU A 146 20.15 -4.36 -18.08
N GLY A 147 19.78 -4.26 -19.35
CA GLY A 147 20.47 -4.91 -20.46
C GLY A 147 20.21 -6.42 -20.63
N LYS A 148 19.46 -7.08 -19.73
CA LYS A 148 19.18 -8.53 -19.84
C LYS A 148 18.09 -8.87 -20.86
N LEU A 149 17.05 -8.05 -20.95
CA LEU A 149 15.92 -8.25 -21.85
C LEU A 149 15.63 -6.98 -22.65
N ASN A 150 14.89 -7.14 -23.75
CA ASN A 150 14.32 -6.04 -24.53
C ASN A 150 12.84 -6.35 -24.78
N ALA A 151 12.11 -6.68 -23.72
CA ALA A 151 10.70 -7.00 -23.79
C ALA A 151 9.86 -5.73 -23.69
N LYS A 152 8.76 -5.66 -24.46
CA LYS A 152 7.77 -4.55 -24.47
C LYS A 152 6.36 -5.04 -24.28
N SER A 153 6.12 -6.33 -24.37
CA SER A 153 4.83 -6.98 -24.24
C SER A 153 4.96 -8.31 -23.52
N LEU A 154 3.86 -8.85 -23.02
CA LEU A 154 3.84 -10.18 -22.40
C LEU A 154 4.26 -11.29 -23.40
N GLN A 155 3.96 -11.12 -24.68
CA GLN A 155 4.31 -12.06 -25.74
C GLN A 155 5.82 -12.23 -25.91
N ASP A 156 6.61 -11.19 -25.59
CA ASP A 156 8.07 -11.22 -25.65
C ASP A 156 8.69 -12.11 -24.56
N LEU A 157 7.90 -12.49 -23.54
CA LEU A 157 8.35 -13.24 -22.36
C LEU A 157 8.20 -14.76 -22.47
N LYS A 158 7.79 -15.31 -23.62
CA LYS A 158 7.49 -16.74 -23.79
C LYS A 158 8.60 -17.71 -23.38
N ASN A 159 9.85 -17.27 -23.48
CA ASN A 159 11.02 -18.09 -23.13
C ASN A 159 11.75 -17.59 -21.87
N SER A 160 11.13 -16.67 -21.12
CA SER A 160 11.69 -16.11 -19.90
C SER A 160 11.13 -16.79 -18.67
N ARG A 161 11.93 -16.89 -17.62
CA ARG A 161 11.46 -17.27 -16.28
C ARG A 161 10.76 -16.06 -15.69
N ILE A 162 9.45 -16.18 -15.44
CA ILE A 162 8.59 -15.07 -15.01
C ILE A 162 8.26 -15.23 -13.54
N GLY A 163 8.43 -14.15 -12.77
CA GLY A 163 7.90 -14.04 -11.41
C GLY A 163 6.67 -13.12 -11.37
N ALA A 164 5.60 -13.51 -10.69
CA ALA A 164 4.45 -12.65 -10.45
C ALA A 164 3.87 -12.88 -9.05
N MET A 165 3.12 -11.92 -8.52
CA MET A 165 2.47 -12.08 -7.22
C MET A 165 1.22 -12.93 -7.36
N GLU A 166 1.05 -13.90 -6.47
CA GLU A 166 -0.11 -14.78 -6.44
C GLU A 166 -1.41 -13.96 -6.33
N GLY A 167 -2.38 -14.25 -7.20
CA GLY A 167 -3.67 -13.55 -7.24
C GLY A 167 -3.61 -12.10 -7.76
N ALA A 168 -2.47 -11.64 -8.25
CA ALA A 168 -2.34 -10.31 -8.86
C ALA A 168 -2.77 -10.32 -10.35
N LYS A 169 -3.18 -9.15 -10.85
CA LYS A 169 -3.63 -8.95 -12.23
C LYS A 169 -2.69 -9.54 -13.31
N PRO A 170 -1.35 -9.44 -13.22
CA PRO A 170 -0.46 -10.06 -14.20
C PRO A 170 -0.60 -11.57 -14.34
N VAL A 171 -0.92 -12.29 -13.26
CA VAL A 171 -1.16 -13.75 -13.32
C VAL A 171 -2.39 -14.06 -14.16
N ASP A 172 -3.49 -13.31 -13.95
CA ASP A 172 -4.72 -13.46 -14.75
C ASP A 172 -4.44 -13.17 -16.23
N GLN A 173 -3.69 -12.11 -16.52
CA GLN A 173 -3.30 -11.74 -17.90
C GLN A 173 -2.47 -12.82 -18.60
N LEU A 174 -1.52 -13.45 -17.89
CA LEU A 174 -0.72 -14.55 -18.44
C LEU A 174 -1.59 -15.80 -18.66
N ASN A 175 -2.51 -16.10 -17.74
CA ASN A 175 -3.45 -17.22 -17.88
C ASN A 175 -4.39 -17.04 -19.07
N GLU A 176 -4.88 -15.83 -19.31
CA GLU A 176 -5.72 -15.50 -20.46
C GLU A 176 -4.97 -15.65 -21.80
N LEU A 177 -3.68 -15.31 -21.83
CA LEU A 177 -2.84 -15.49 -23.00
C LEU A 177 -2.46 -16.95 -23.24
N GLY A 178 -2.30 -17.74 -22.17
CA GLY A 178 -1.90 -19.15 -22.20
C GLY A 178 -0.45 -19.40 -22.62
N GLY A 179 0.10 -20.54 -22.20
CA GLY A 179 1.44 -21.00 -22.58
C GLY A 179 2.57 -20.41 -21.75
N TYR A 180 2.29 -19.99 -20.52
CA TYR A 180 3.27 -19.48 -19.55
C TYR A 180 3.38 -20.36 -18.29
N GLU A 181 2.59 -21.41 -18.18
CA GLU A 181 2.40 -22.24 -16.98
C GLU A 181 3.73 -22.85 -16.50
N ASP A 182 4.58 -23.30 -17.43
CA ASP A 182 5.89 -23.91 -17.12
C ASP A 182 6.97 -22.88 -16.74
N ASN A 183 6.75 -21.60 -17.07
CA ASN A 183 7.73 -20.53 -16.89
C ASN A 183 7.36 -19.54 -15.78
N LEU A 184 6.15 -19.67 -15.22
CA LEU A 184 5.61 -18.77 -14.20
C LEU A 184 5.91 -19.31 -12.81
N THR A 185 6.58 -18.50 -12.00
CA THR A 185 6.75 -18.70 -10.56
C THR A 185 5.94 -17.62 -9.82
N THR A 186 5.14 -18.02 -8.82
CA THR A 186 4.39 -17.05 -8.02
C THR A 186 4.97 -16.92 -6.61
N ASN A 187 4.92 -15.71 -6.07
CA ASN A 187 5.29 -15.37 -4.70
C ASN A 187 4.20 -14.56 -4.02
N THR A 188 4.23 -14.51 -2.69
CA THR A 188 3.19 -13.84 -1.88
C THR A 188 3.45 -12.35 -1.67
N THR A 189 4.64 -11.85 -1.98
CA THR A 189 5.00 -10.43 -1.80
C THR A 189 5.87 -9.91 -2.94
N ALA A 190 5.78 -8.60 -3.23
CA ALA A 190 6.65 -7.93 -4.20
C ALA A 190 8.14 -8.01 -3.80
N TYR A 191 8.44 -8.02 -2.49
CA TYR A 191 9.81 -8.14 -2.00
C TYR A 191 10.43 -9.51 -2.38
N LEU A 192 9.69 -10.61 -2.19
CA LEU A 192 10.18 -11.94 -2.59
C LEU A 192 10.38 -12.06 -4.11
N LEU A 193 9.52 -11.43 -4.91
CA LEU A 193 9.73 -11.35 -6.36
C LEU A 193 11.01 -10.59 -6.71
N TYR A 194 11.26 -9.48 -6.03
CA TYR A 194 12.49 -8.71 -6.23
C TYR A 194 13.73 -9.53 -5.83
N GLU A 195 13.69 -10.27 -4.72
CA GLU A 195 14.76 -11.19 -4.34
C GLU A 195 14.99 -12.28 -5.40
N ASP A 196 13.92 -12.83 -5.99
CA ASP A 196 14.03 -13.81 -7.08
C ASP A 196 14.73 -13.23 -8.30
N LEU A 197 14.42 -11.98 -8.64
CA LEU A 197 15.08 -11.27 -9.74
C LEU A 197 16.56 -11.02 -9.47
N VAL A 198 16.89 -10.49 -8.29
CA VAL A 198 18.27 -10.17 -7.89
C VAL A 198 19.14 -11.43 -7.81
N GLN A 199 18.56 -12.55 -7.35
CA GLN A 199 19.26 -13.85 -7.24
C GLN A 199 19.23 -14.67 -8.54
N ASP A 200 18.79 -14.08 -9.66
CA ASP A 200 18.71 -14.74 -10.97
C ASP A 200 17.86 -16.03 -10.97
N ARG A 201 16.85 -16.11 -10.11
CA ARG A 201 15.88 -17.21 -10.12
C ARG A 201 14.80 -17.01 -11.19
N VAL A 202 14.47 -15.74 -11.48
CA VAL A 202 13.61 -15.33 -12.60
C VAL A 202 14.33 -14.29 -13.47
N ASP A 203 13.92 -14.17 -14.72
CA ASP A 203 14.48 -13.21 -15.68
C ASP A 203 13.73 -11.88 -15.66
N VAL A 204 12.46 -11.92 -15.28
CA VAL A 204 11.55 -10.79 -15.25
C VAL A 204 10.51 -10.98 -14.14
N ILE A 205 10.12 -9.89 -13.49
CA ILE A 205 8.98 -9.87 -12.56
C ILE A 205 7.88 -8.96 -13.10
N LEU A 206 6.63 -9.35 -12.88
CA LEU A 206 5.44 -8.62 -13.29
C LEU A 206 4.67 -8.15 -12.06
N HIS A 207 4.36 -6.87 -12.03
CA HIS A 207 3.53 -6.24 -10.98
C HIS A 207 2.98 -4.90 -11.46
N ASP A 208 2.20 -4.25 -10.63
CA ASP A 208 1.81 -2.85 -10.80
C ASP A 208 3.05 -1.96 -10.88
N MET A 209 3.12 -1.09 -11.88
CA MET A 209 4.30 -0.23 -12.14
C MET A 209 4.74 0.59 -10.91
N PRO A 210 3.84 1.22 -10.15
CA PRO A 210 4.24 2.00 -8.97
C PRO A 210 4.92 1.15 -7.88
N ILE A 211 4.51 -0.11 -7.73
CA ILE A 211 5.15 -1.04 -6.77
C ILE A 211 6.57 -1.37 -7.23
N LEU A 212 6.76 -1.61 -8.52
CA LEU A 212 8.09 -1.86 -9.09
C LEU A 212 9.00 -0.62 -8.99
N GLN A 213 8.47 0.56 -9.28
CA GLN A 213 9.21 1.84 -9.15
C GLN A 213 9.60 2.12 -7.70
N TYR A 214 8.67 1.94 -6.75
CA TYR A 214 8.94 2.09 -5.33
C TYR A 214 10.02 1.10 -4.85
N THR A 215 9.95 -0.14 -5.31
CA THR A 215 10.96 -1.16 -5.02
C THR A 215 12.33 -0.75 -5.56
N ALA A 216 12.42 -0.35 -6.83
CA ALA A 216 13.67 0.09 -7.44
C ALA A 216 14.28 1.33 -6.75
N LYS A 217 13.42 2.27 -6.31
CA LYS A 217 13.84 3.46 -5.57
C LYS A 217 14.47 3.11 -4.21
N ASN A 218 13.94 2.08 -3.53
CA ASN A 218 14.44 1.65 -2.22
C ASN A 218 15.67 0.74 -2.29
N TYR A 219 15.97 0.17 -3.47
CA TYR A 219 17.13 -0.71 -3.72
C TYR A 219 17.92 -0.22 -4.95
N PRO A 220 18.50 0.99 -4.91
CA PRO A 220 19.11 1.63 -6.08
C PRO A 220 20.41 0.98 -6.55
N GLU A 221 20.99 0.08 -5.75
CA GLU A 221 22.21 -0.66 -6.06
C GLU A 221 21.99 -1.68 -7.18
N TYR A 222 20.78 -2.19 -7.36
CA TYR A 222 20.46 -3.14 -8.42
C TYR A 222 19.78 -2.42 -9.60
N LYS A 223 20.51 -2.32 -10.70
CA LYS A 223 20.03 -1.60 -11.89
C LYS A 223 18.99 -2.40 -12.64
N VAL A 224 17.81 -1.81 -12.79
CA VAL A 224 16.67 -2.44 -13.45
C VAL A 224 16.09 -1.56 -14.55
N THR A 225 15.43 -2.21 -15.50
CA THR A 225 14.55 -1.59 -16.49
C THR A 225 13.11 -1.92 -16.11
N ILE A 226 12.23 -0.92 -16.08
CA ILE A 226 10.80 -1.07 -15.84
C ILE A 226 10.06 -0.63 -17.10
N VAL A 227 9.21 -1.52 -17.63
CA VAL A 227 8.47 -1.27 -18.89
C VAL A 227 6.98 -1.54 -18.63
N PRO A 228 6.12 -0.52 -18.66
CA PRO A 228 4.68 -0.72 -18.65
C PRO A 228 4.23 -1.38 -19.95
N TYR A 229 3.24 -2.26 -19.88
CA TYR A 229 2.65 -2.92 -21.04
C TYR A 229 1.13 -2.70 -21.17
N GLU A 230 0.57 -1.84 -20.33
CA GLU A 230 -0.81 -1.35 -20.43
C GLU A 230 -0.81 0.14 -20.75
N GLY A 231 -1.70 0.56 -21.64
CA GLY A 231 -1.89 1.96 -21.99
C GLY A 231 -2.86 2.70 -21.07
N GLU A 232 -2.87 4.04 -21.16
CA GLU A 232 -3.77 4.91 -20.39
C GLU A 232 -5.25 4.71 -20.74
N ASP A 233 -5.53 4.17 -21.92
CA ASP A 233 -6.87 3.82 -22.40
C ASP A 233 -7.43 2.53 -21.79
N ASN A 234 -6.59 1.75 -21.07
CA ASN A 234 -7.05 0.56 -20.35
C ASN A 234 -7.75 0.97 -19.03
N PRO A 235 -9.09 0.76 -18.90
CA PRO A 235 -9.78 1.14 -17.66
C PRO A 235 -9.23 0.44 -16.42
N SER A 236 -8.75 -0.81 -16.55
CA SER A 236 -8.21 -1.56 -15.41
C SER A 236 -6.86 -1.02 -14.89
N ALA A 237 -6.20 -0.16 -15.67
CA ALA A 237 -5.00 0.58 -15.26
C ALA A 237 -5.33 1.89 -14.53
N GLN A 238 -6.60 2.22 -14.35
CA GLN A 238 -7.04 3.43 -13.65
C GLN A 238 -7.44 3.11 -12.22
N GLN A 239 -6.89 3.82 -11.24
CA GLN A 239 -7.31 3.72 -9.85
C GLN A 239 -8.43 4.68 -9.53
N VAL A 240 -9.37 4.18 -8.73
CA VAL A 240 -10.60 4.87 -8.33
C VAL A 240 -10.83 4.77 -6.82
N ILE A 241 -11.60 5.70 -6.28
CA ILE A 241 -12.10 5.67 -4.90
C ILE A 241 -13.47 5.01 -4.93
N LEU A 242 -13.69 4.06 -4.02
CA LEU A 242 -14.92 3.30 -3.94
C LEU A 242 -15.80 3.85 -2.80
N MET A 243 -17.07 4.07 -3.09
CA MET A 243 -18.09 4.60 -2.18
C MET A 243 -19.37 3.78 -2.27
N ALA A 244 -20.28 3.95 -1.33
CA ALA A 244 -21.64 3.40 -1.46
C ALA A 244 -22.32 4.05 -2.69
N LYS A 245 -22.98 3.22 -3.52
CA LYS A 245 -23.56 3.68 -4.79
C LYS A 245 -24.63 4.76 -4.60
N GLU A 246 -25.33 4.71 -3.50
CA GLU A 246 -26.41 5.62 -3.14
C GLU A 246 -25.89 6.97 -2.61
N ASN A 247 -24.61 7.03 -2.21
CA ASN A 247 -24.02 8.27 -1.68
C ASN A 247 -23.53 9.20 -2.79
N THR A 248 -24.45 9.62 -3.66
CA THR A 248 -24.14 10.47 -4.82
C THR A 248 -23.50 11.80 -4.42
N GLN A 249 -23.87 12.36 -3.26
CA GLN A 249 -23.28 13.61 -2.77
C GLN A 249 -21.79 13.46 -2.48
N LEU A 250 -21.36 12.37 -1.83
CA LEU A 250 -19.94 12.14 -1.56
C LEU A 250 -19.19 11.87 -2.86
N ILE A 251 -19.79 11.09 -3.79
CA ILE A 251 -19.20 10.83 -5.11
C ILE A 251 -18.94 12.13 -5.85
N ASP A 252 -19.92 13.03 -5.90
CA ASP A 252 -19.78 14.33 -6.56
C ASP A 252 -18.71 15.20 -5.88
N THR A 253 -18.70 15.24 -4.53
CA THR A 253 -17.69 15.98 -3.75
C THR A 253 -16.29 15.47 -4.03
N VAL A 254 -16.08 14.15 -4.01
CA VAL A 254 -14.78 13.52 -4.30
C VAL A 254 -14.34 13.82 -5.73
N ASN A 255 -15.24 13.68 -6.72
CA ASN A 255 -14.95 13.95 -8.12
C ASN A 255 -14.59 15.41 -8.37
N GLU A 256 -15.28 16.35 -7.73
CA GLU A 256 -14.94 17.77 -7.81
C GLU A 256 -13.53 18.03 -7.23
N GLY A 257 -13.20 17.41 -6.09
CA GLY A 257 -11.85 17.47 -5.49
C GLY A 257 -10.79 16.92 -6.43
N ILE A 258 -11.04 15.76 -7.05
CA ILE A 258 -10.11 15.16 -8.01
C ILE A 258 -9.87 16.13 -9.20
N ASN A 259 -10.91 16.71 -9.75
CA ASN A 259 -10.78 17.65 -10.88
C ASN A 259 -9.95 18.89 -10.51
N LYS A 260 -10.20 19.48 -9.34
CA LYS A 260 -9.45 20.65 -8.85
C LYS A 260 -7.98 20.32 -8.64
N LEU A 261 -7.69 19.18 -8.01
CA LEU A 261 -6.32 18.76 -7.71
C LEU A 261 -5.55 18.34 -8.98
N LYS A 262 -6.20 17.74 -9.96
CA LYS A 262 -5.61 17.50 -11.30
C LYS A 262 -5.21 18.82 -11.96
N ALA A 263 -6.08 19.82 -11.94
CA ALA A 263 -5.79 21.13 -12.51
C ALA A 263 -4.63 21.88 -11.80
N LYS A 264 -4.42 21.58 -10.49
CA LYS A 264 -3.31 22.12 -9.69
C LYS A 264 -2.01 21.34 -9.84
N GLY A 265 -2.01 20.16 -10.44
CA GLY A 265 -0.85 19.27 -10.53
C GLY A 265 -0.55 18.49 -9.26
N THR A 266 -1.42 18.53 -8.23
CA THR A 266 -1.17 17.94 -6.91
C THR A 266 -0.95 16.43 -6.97
N PHE A 267 -1.65 15.70 -7.85
CA PHE A 267 -1.42 14.26 -7.98
C PHE A 267 -0.04 13.94 -8.56
N LYS A 268 0.48 14.78 -9.48
CA LYS A 268 1.86 14.65 -9.98
C LYS A 268 2.88 14.87 -8.85
N GLU A 269 2.68 15.88 -8.00
CA GLU A 269 3.53 16.12 -6.84
C GLU A 269 3.52 14.94 -5.85
N ILE A 270 2.35 14.34 -5.61
CA ILE A 270 2.21 13.14 -4.77
C ILE A 270 2.94 11.95 -5.41
N GLU A 271 2.79 11.73 -6.71
CA GLU A 271 3.49 10.69 -7.44
C GLU A 271 5.00 10.84 -7.35
N GLU A 272 5.53 12.04 -7.64
CA GLU A 272 6.95 12.35 -7.54
C GLU A 272 7.51 12.16 -6.12
N LYS A 273 6.75 12.51 -5.09
CA LYS A 273 7.12 12.28 -3.69
C LYS A 273 7.40 10.80 -3.43
N TRP A 274 6.53 9.92 -3.89
CA TRP A 274 6.59 8.49 -3.56
C TRP A 274 7.46 7.70 -4.54
N LEU A 275 7.37 7.97 -5.83
CA LEU A 275 8.03 7.18 -6.88
C LEU A 275 9.34 7.84 -7.38
N GLY A 276 9.53 9.12 -7.14
CA GLY A 276 10.62 9.90 -7.71
C GLY A 276 10.20 10.59 -9.02
N SER A 277 11.01 11.52 -9.50
CA SER A 277 10.75 12.22 -10.75
C SER A 277 10.84 11.26 -11.93
N THR A 278 9.82 11.26 -12.78
CA THR A 278 9.79 10.49 -14.04
C THR A 278 10.48 11.24 -15.19
N GLU A 279 10.88 12.49 -14.98
CA GLU A 279 11.63 13.23 -16.00
C GLU A 279 13.06 12.67 -16.08
N PRO A 280 13.58 12.36 -17.29
CA PRO A 280 14.99 12.03 -17.44
C PRO A 280 15.80 13.22 -16.89
N ALA A 281 16.81 12.92 -16.04
CA ALA A 281 17.73 13.93 -15.57
C ALA A 281 18.24 14.70 -16.79
N THR A 282 17.81 15.97 -16.96
CA THR A 282 18.39 16.84 -17.97
C THR A 282 19.86 16.93 -17.63
N ASP A 283 20.71 16.45 -18.55
CA ASP A 283 22.15 16.53 -18.46
C ASP A 283 22.54 17.93 -17.96
N SER A 284 23.08 17.99 -16.75
CA SER A 284 23.71 19.19 -16.22
C SER A 284 24.73 19.66 -17.25
N GLU A 285 24.58 20.88 -17.74
CA GLU A 285 25.52 21.52 -18.68
C GLU A 285 26.98 21.25 -18.30
N PRO A 286 27.86 20.97 -19.26
CA PRO A 286 29.25 20.76 -18.96
C PRO A 286 29.83 22.04 -18.36
N VAL A 287 30.36 21.90 -17.15
CA VAL A 287 31.13 22.98 -16.47
C VAL A 287 32.24 23.42 -17.43
N SER A 288 32.11 24.61 -18.00
CA SER A 288 33.15 25.22 -18.81
C SER A 288 34.37 25.49 -17.89
N THR A 289 35.37 24.65 -17.95
CA THR A 289 36.72 24.94 -17.44
C THR A 289 37.32 26.05 -18.29
N GLN A 290 37.19 27.29 -17.84
CA GLN A 290 38.07 28.34 -18.33
C GLN A 290 39.46 28.08 -17.78
N ALA A 291 40.38 27.72 -18.67
CA ALA A 291 41.81 27.73 -18.42
C ALA A 291 42.28 29.21 -18.43
N ASN A 292 42.90 29.64 -17.36
CA ASN A 292 43.86 30.76 -17.33
C ASN A 292 45.27 30.19 -17.24
#